data_0bac6a08043f871d74ff8b2ec7b212a2
#
_entry.id   0bac6a08043f871d74ff8b2ec7b212a2
#
_cell.length_a   1.000
_cell.length_b   1.000
_cell.length_c   1.000
_cell.angle_alpha   90.00
_cell.angle_beta   90.00
_cell.angle_gamma   90.00
#
_symmetry.space_group_name_H-M   'P 1'
#
loop_
_entity.id
_entity.type
_entity.pdbx_description
1 polymer ?
#
loop_
_entity_poly.entity_id
_entity_poly.type
_entity_poly.pdbx_seq_one_letter_code
_entity_poly.pdbx_strand_id
1 'polypeptide(L)'
;MRCTRVLIVCMMAALSLPAVGQDKNEKIAVTPALEKELFAIELKWMKAEFDKKMDGPDSMGELWTDEFFDVLPGGTVVNKQEMMDLMGKTDRKPGTGAFPDHFKLRAVYGNVALATDHTIIKGVDAKGNIVVMREMGVLRMFVKKKGKWRVAGAGLVPIVSK
;
A
#
# COMPACT_ATOMS: atom_id res chain seq x y z
N MET A 1 44.32 13.04 67.19
CA MET A 1 44.12 12.44 65.89
C MET A 1 42.74 12.91 65.38
N ARG A 2 42.68 13.81 64.37
CA ARG A 2 41.49 14.39 63.85
C ARG A 2 41.19 13.72 62.48
N CYS A 3 40.12 12.95 62.39
CA CYS A 3 39.64 12.35 61.14
C CYS A 3 38.80 13.37 60.39
N THR A 4 39.29 13.84 59.24
CA THR A 4 38.54 14.70 58.30
C THR A 4 37.73 13.83 57.37
N ARG A 5 36.41 13.92 57.49
CA ARG A 5 35.49 13.26 56.53
C ARG A 5 35.31 14.14 55.28
N VAL A 6 35.79 13.66 54.17
CA VAL A 6 35.52 14.27 52.82
C VAL A 6 34.19 13.81 52.36
N LEU A 7 33.25 14.74 52.20
CA LEU A 7 31.93 14.52 51.62
C LEU A 7 32.02 14.71 50.09
N ILE A 8 31.97 13.64 49.32
CA ILE A 8 31.87 13.72 47.85
C ILE A 8 30.40 13.87 47.48
N VAL A 9 30.02 15.07 47.06
CA VAL A 9 28.70 15.36 46.50
C VAL A 9 28.77 15.01 45.02
N CYS A 10 28.18 13.86 44.61
CA CYS A 10 27.94 13.53 43.22
C CYS A 10 26.73 14.32 42.69
N MET A 11 27.00 15.39 41.95
CA MET A 11 25.98 16.11 41.18
C MET A 11 25.64 15.26 39.92
N MET A 12 24.55 14.50 39.97
CA MET A 12 23.96 13.90 38.77
C MET A 12 23.19 14.99 38.02
N ALA A 13 23.83 15.54 36.98
CA ALA A 13 23.12 16.34 35.98
C ALA A 13 22.24 15.41 35.13
N ALA A 14 20.96 15.37 35.46
CA ALA A 14 19.96 14.73 34.58
C ALA A 14 19.80 15.57 33.30
N LEU A 15 20.48 15.16 32.24
CA LEU A 15 20.22 15.64 30.90
C LEU A 15 18.83 15.13 30.45
N SER A 16 17.81 15.91 30.76
CA SER A 16 16.49 15.74 30.13
C SER A 16 16.59 16.15 28.68
N LEU A 17 16.88 15.18 27.79
CA LEU A 17 16.67 15.36 26.36
C LEU A 17 15.16 15.60 26.14
N PRO A 18 14.78 16.72 25.49
CA PRO A 18 13.40 16.86 25.09
C PRO A 18 13.07 15.71 24.13
N ALA A 19 12.12 14.84 24.52
CA ALA A 19 11.49 13.93 23.59
C ALA A 19 10.75 14.79 22.56
N VAL A 20 11.41 15.06 21.43
CA VAL A 20 10.75 15.62 20.26
C VAL A 20 9.77 14.56 19.81
N GLY A 21 8.54 14.66 20.31
CA GLY A 21 7.40 13.91 19.79
C GLY A 21 7.25 14.31 18.33
N GLN A 22 7.83 13.54 17.42
CA GLN A 22 7.51 13.68 16.01
C GLN A 22 6.02 13.48 15.90
N ASP A 23 5.32 14.54 15.50
CA ASP A 23 3.90 14.46 15.15
C ASP A 23 3.78 13.46 13.99
N LYS A 24 3.28 12.25 14.32
CA LYS A 24 3.18 11.14 13.35
C LYS A 24 2.27 11.46 12.16
N ASN A 25 1.63 12.61 12.19
CA ASN A 25 0.68 13.08 11.18
C ASN A 25 1.24 14.21 10.31
N GLU A 26 2.51 14.56 10.42
CA GLU A 26 3.10 15.59 9.57
C GLU A 26 3.05 15.16 8.10
N LYS A 27 2.50 16.05 7.26
CA LYS A 27 2.44 15.84 5.81
C LYS A 27 3.85 15.90 5.23
N ILE A 28 4.30 14.80 4.66
CA ILE A 28 5.61 14.69 4.01
C ILE A 28 5.47 15.12 2.54
N ALA A 29 6.52 15.75 2.01
CA ALA A 29 6.55 16.12 0.60
C ALA A 29 6.46 14.88 -0.30
N VAL A 30 5.53 14.93 -1.27
CA VAL A 30 5.46 13.93 -2.34
C VAL A 30 6.67 14.11 -3.26
N THR A 31 7.47 13.07 -3.41
CA THR A 31 8.64 13.08 -4.31
C THR A 31 8.44 12.12 -5.49
N PRO A 32 9.00 12.44 -6.67
CA PRO A 32 8.94 11.53 -7.82
C PRO A 32 9.55 10.16 -7.54
N ALA A 33 10.57 10.08 -6.68
CA ALA A 33 11.22 8.83 -6.29
C ALA A 33 10.25 7.95 -5.49
N LEU A 34 9.53 8.51 -4.52
CA LEU A 34 8.53 7.78 -3.73
C LEU A 34 7.33 7.37 -4.59
N GLU A 35 6.86 8.25 -5.48
CA GLU A 35 5.79 7.91 -6.43
C GLU A 35 6.17 6.69 -7.28
N LYS A 36 7.40 6.66 -7.81
CA LYS A 36 7.93 5.54 -8.59
C LYS A 36 8.05 4.26 -7.74
N GLU A 37 8.49 4.37 -6.48
CA GLU A 37 8.57 3.23 -5.55
C GLU A 37 7.20 2.60 -5.33
N LEU A 38 6.19 3.42 -5.02
CA LEU A 38 4.83 2.94 -4.76
C LEU A 38 4.17 2.38 -6.02
N PHE A 39 4.39 3.00 -7.17
CA PHE A 39 3.91 2.47 -8.44
C PHE A 39 4.54 1.11 -8.79
N ALA A 40 5.81 0.90 -8.47
CA ALA A 40 6.46 -0.40 -8.65
C ALA A 40 5.81 -1.51 -7.78
N ILE A 41 5.30 -1.17 -6.58
CA ILE A 41 4.53 -2.11 -5.74
C ILE A 41 3.20 -2.45 -6.42
N GLU A 42 2.52 -1.46 -6.98
CA GLU A 42 1.26 -1.66 -7.73
C GLU A 42 1.46 -2.62 -8.91
N LEU A 43 2.51 -2.41 -9.70
CA LEU A 43 2.82 -3.29 -10.83
C LEU A 43 3.16 -4.73 -10.39
N LYS A 44 3.88 -4.88 -9.26
CA LYS A 44 4.14 -6.20 -8.67
C LYS A 44 2.85 -6.88 -8.22
N TRP A 45 1.93 -6.12 -7.60
CA TRP A 45 0.62 -6.65 -7.23
C TRP A 45 -0.15 -7.14 -8.45
N MET A 46 -0.28 -6.31 -9.50
CA MET A 46 -0.99 -6.73 -10.73
C MET A 46 -0.37 -8.00 -11.34
N LYS A 47 0.96 -8.09 -11.32
CA LYS A 47 1.65 -9.30 -11.78
C LYS A 47 1.37 -10.51 -10.88
N ALA A 48 1.45 -10.35 -9.56
CA ALA A 48 1.17 -11.43 -8.61
C ALA A 48 -0.29 -11.92 -8.73
N GLU A 49 -1.22 -10.99 -8.93
CA GLU A 49 -2.62 -11.29 -9.17
C GLU A 49 -2.82 -12.06 -10.48
N PHE A 50 -2.15 -11.66 -11.56
CA PHE A 50 -2.21 -12.36 -12.84
C PHE A 50 -1.63 -13.78 -12.73
N ASP A 51 -0.48 -13.91 -12.07
CA ASP A 51 0.23 -15.19 -11.90
C ASP A 51 -0.41 -16.07 -10.79
N LYS A 52 -1.46 -15.59 -10.10
CA LYS A 52 -2.07 -16.24 -8.92
C LYS A 52 -1.03 -16.53 -7.82
N LYS A 53 -0.07 -15.66 -7.65
CA LYS A 53 1.01 -15.82 -6.69
C LYS A 53 0.55 -15.38 -5.30
N MET A 54 0.12 -16.33 -4.49
CA MET A 54 -0.45 -16.07 -3.16
C MET A 54 0.64 -15.87 -2.10
N ASP A 55 1.74 -16.65 -2.15
CA ASP A 55 2.76 -16.72 -1.12
C ASP A 55 4.17 -16.53 -1.67
N GLY A 56 5.09 -16.19 -0.76
CA GLY A 56 6.51 -15.98 -1.07
C GLY A 56 6.83 -14.56 -1.53
N PRO A 57 8.09 -14.32 -1.98
CA PRO A 57 8.53 -12.98 -2.38
C PRO A 57 7.69 -12.40 -3.51
N ASP A 58 7.36 -11.11 -3.41
CA ASP A 58 6.53 -10.38 -4.37
C ASP A 58 5.14 -11.02 -4.63
N SER A 59 4.60 -11.77 -3.66
CA SER A 59 3.25 -12.32 -3.71
C SER A 59 2.22 -11.34 -3.17
N MET A 60 0.93 -11.59 -3.43
CA MET A 60 -0.16 -10.84 -2.81
C MET A 60 -0.07 -10.89 -1.28
N GLY A 61 0.29 -12.06 -0.71
CA GLY A 61 0.47 -12.25 0.72
C GLY A 61 1.55 -11.34 1.34
N GLU A 62 2.66 -11.09 0.62
CA GLU A 62 3.73 -10.19 1.06
C GLU A 62 3.44 -8.72 0.76
N LEU A 63 2.89 -8.41 -0.43
CA LEU A 63 2.65 -7.05 -0.89
C LEU A 63 1.52 -6.35 -0.11
N TRP A 64 0.58 -7.11 0.44
CA TRP A 64 -0.53 -6.59 1.24
C TRP A 64 -0.24 -6.67 2.74
N THR A 65 -0.77 -5.71 3.51
CA THR A 65 -0.77 -5.82 4.97
C THR A 65 -1.73 -6.91 5.44
N ASP A 66 -1.62 -7.34 6.69
CA ASP A 66 -2.55 -8.33 7.25
C ASP A 66 -3.96 -7.74 7.41
N GLU A 67 -4.04 -6.42 7.61
CA GLU A 67 -5.29 -5.67 7.71
C GLU A 67 -5.81 -5.16 6.36
N PHE A 68 -5.28 -5.68 5.25
CA PHE A 68 -5.73 -5.28 3.90
C PHE A 68 -7.24 -5.44 3.72
N PHE A 69 -7.84 -4.45 3.07
CA PHE A 69 -9.22 -4.52 2.60
C PHE A 69 -9.35 -3.88 1.22
N ASP A 70 -10.36 -4.31 0.47
CA ASP A 70 -10.73 -3.69 -0.81
C ASP A 70 -12.22 -3.40 -0.84
N VAL A 71 -12.58 -2.23 -1.39
CA VAL A 71 -13.96 -1.84 -1.65
C VAL A 71 -14.22 -2.08 -3.13
N LEU A 72 -14.92 -3.17 -3.42
CA LEU A 72 -15.25 -3.57 -4.79
C LEU A 72 -16.30 -2.64 -5.41
N PRO A 73 -16.42 -2.62 -6.76
CA PRO A 73 -17.52 -1.93 -7.42
C PRO A 73 -18.86 -2.44 -6.89
N GLY A 74 -19.72 -1.52 -6.46
CA GLY A 74 -20.99 -1.86 -5.79
C GLY A 74 -20.95 -1.79 -4.27
N GLY A 75 -19.77 -1.48 -3.68
CA GLY A 75 -19.63 -1.17 -2.25
C GLY A 75 -19.38 -2.38 -1.35
N THR A 76 -19.24 -3.57 -1.89
CA THR A 76 -18.83 -4.75 -1.10
C THR A 76 -17.41 -4.57 -0.60
N VAL A 77 -17.19 -4.72 0.71
CA VAL A 77 -15.87 -4.69 1.33
C VAL A 77 -15.40 -6.13 1.51
N VAL A 78 -14.20 -6.41 1.05
CA VAL A 78 -13.55 -7.71 1.21
C VAL A 78 -12.22 -7.56 1.93
N ASN A 79 -11.88 -8.51 2.80
CA ASN A 79 -10.60 -8.56 3.48
C ASN A 79 -9.54 -9.29 2.63
N LYS A 80 -8.30 -9.36 3.16
CA LYS A 80 -7.17 -9.99 2.48
C LYS A 80 -7.47 -11.42 2.03
N GLN A 81 -8.01 -12.26 2.92
CA GLN A 81 -8.27 -13.66 2.63
C GLN A 81 -9.37 -13.82 1.58
N GLU A 82 -10.47 -13.09 1.73
CA GLU A 82 -11.57 -13.10 0.76
C GLU A 82 -11.11 -12.66 -0.63
N MET A 83 -10.26 -11.62 -0.70
CA MET A 83 -9.69 -11.16 -1.96
C MET A 83 -8.76 -12.23 -2.58
N MET A 84 -7.89 -12.86 -1.79
CA MET A 84 -7.04 -13.95 -2.27
C MET A 84 -7.86 -15.12 -2.81
N ASP A 85 -8.95 -15.49 -2.12
CA ASP A 85 -9.86 -16.55 -2.56
C ASP A 85 -10.57 -16.20 -3.89
N LEU A 86 -10.98 -14.94 -4.06
CA LEU A 86 -11.56 -14.44 -5.31
C LEU A 86 -10.54 -14.53 -6.46
N MET A 87 -9.32 -14.04 -6.23
CA MET A 87 -8.25 -14.04 -7.24
C MET A 87 -7.84 -15.47 -7.62
N GLY A 88 -7.76 -16.37 -6.64
CA GLY A 88 -7.43 -17.78 -6.87
C GLY A 88 -8.41 -18.52 -7.79
N LYS A 89 -9.69 -18.15 -7.73
CA LYS A 89 -10.77 -18.74 -8.55
C LYS A 89 -10.88 -18.13 -9.95
N THR A 90 -10.25 -16.98 -10.19
CA THR A 90 -10.39 -16.27 -11.46
C THR A 90 -9.45 -16.86 -12.50
N ASP A 91 -9.98 -17.38 -13.61
CA ASP A 91 -9.15 -17.78 -14.75
C ASP A 91 -8.76 -16.56 -15.59
N ARG A 92 -7.45 -16.45 -15.83
CA ARG A 92 -6.88 -15.34 -16.58
C ARG A 92 -6.17 -15.85 -17.82
N LYS A 93 -6.49 -15.22 -18.96
CA LYS A 93 -5.77 -15.44 -20.22
C LYS A 93 -4.68 -14.41 -20.40
N PRO A 94 -3.58 -14.73 -21.11
CA PRO A 94 -2.56 -13.72 -21.45
C PRO A 94 -3.20 -12.46 -22.05
N GLY A 95 -2.77 -11.30 -21.58
CA GLY A 95 -3.30 -10.00 -22.02
C GLY A 95 -4.62 -9.56 -21.35
N THR A 96 -5.19 -10.36 -20.42
CA THR A 96 -6.33 -9.97 -19.59
C THR A 96 -5.87 -9.54 -18.19
N GLY A 97 -6.78 -8.95 -17.40
CA GLY A 97 -6.51 -8.51 -16.03
C GLY A 97 -6.62 -7.01 -15.84
N ALA A 98 -6.02 -6.51 -14.76
CA ALA A 98 -6.01 -5.09 -14.41
C ALA A 98 -4.70 -4.44 -14.87
N PHE A 99 -4.81 -3.29 -15.52
CA PHE A 99 -3.69 -2.53 -16.05
C PHE A 99 -3.76 -1.11 -15.49
N PRO A 100 -2.97 -0.78 -14.45
CA PRO A 100 -2.96 0.55 -13.87
C PRO A 100 -2.33 1.54 -14.85
N ASP A 101 -2.97 2.69 -14.99
CA ASP A 101 -2.56 3.81 -15.81
C ASP A 101 -2.70 5.10 -14.98
N HIS A 102 -1.93 6.15 -15.32
CA HIS A 102 -2.00 7.45 -14.65
C HIS A 102 -1.88 7.40 -13.12
N PHE A 103 -1.03 6.51 -12.59
CA PHE A 103 -0.76 6.45 -11.15
C PHE A 103 -0.23 7.79 -10.65
N LYS A 104 -0.80 8.27 -9.55
CA LYS A 104 -0.41 9.53 -8.93
C LYS A 104 -0.41 9.45 -7.42
N LEU A 105 0.74 9.70 -6.81
CA LEU A 105 0.86 9.85 -5.36
C LEU A 105 0.25 11.19 -4.95
N ARG A 106 -0.77 11.16 -4.09
CA ARG A 106 -1.57 12.34 -3.71
C ARG A 106 -1.12 12.96 -2.39
N ALA A 107 -0.79 12.11 -1.41
CA ALA A 107 -0.40 12.58 -0.08
C ALA A 107 0.43 11.52 0.65
N VAL A 108 1.27 11.99 1.56
CA VAL A 108 2.03 11.14 2.50
C VAL A 108 1.93 11.76 3.89
N TYR A 109 1.56 10.94 4.87
CA TYR A 109 1.45 11.32 6.28
C TYR A 109 2.23 10.30 7.11
N GLY A 110 3.44 10.66 7.51
CA GLY A 110 4.33 9.74 8.23
C GLY A 110 4.56 8.44 7.47
N ASN A 111 3.94 7.36 7.93
CA ASN A 111 4.05 6.02 7.34
C ASN A 111 2.83 5.61 6.49
N VAL A 112 1.95 6.54 6.15
CA VAL A 112 0.77 6.31 5.30
C VAL A 112 0.90 7.12 4.03
N ALA A 113 0.63 6.51 2.87
CA ALA A 113 0.58 7.16 1.58
C ALA A 113 -0.73 6.87 0.87
N LEU A 114 -1.28 7.89 0.20
CA LEU A 114 -2.49 7.82 -0.60
C LEU A 114 -2.14 8.09 -2.06
N ALA A 115 -2.58 7.21 -2.94
CA ALA A 115 -2.41 7.37 -4.38
C ALA A 115 -3.73 7.13 -5.11
N THR A 116 -3.81 7.62 -6.32
CA THR A 116 -4.91 7.33 -7.24
C THR A 116 -4.35 6.83 -8.55
N ASP A 117 -5.09 5.93 -9.19
CA ASP A 117 -4.81 5.51 -10.55
C ASP A 117 -6.10 5.37 -11.36
N HIS A 118 -5.92 5.23 -12.67
CA HIS A 118 -6.93 4.81 -13.61
C HIS A 118 -6.58 3.38 -14.01
N THR A 119 -7.43 2.43 -13.68
CA THR A 119 -7.19 1.02 -14.00
C THR A 119 -8.09 0.56 -15.12
N ILE A 120 -7.48 0.02 -16.19
CA ILE A 120 -8.18 -0.58 -17.33
C ILE A 120 -8.30 -2.08 -17.08
N ILE A 121 -9.54 -2.57 -17.01
CA ILE A 121 -9.82 -4.01 -16.86
C ILE A 121 -10.05 -4.59 -18.23
N LYS A 122 -9.17 -5.52 -18.65
CA LYS A 122 -9.30 -6.27 -19.90
C LYS A 122 -9.77 -7.69 -19.65
N GLY A 123 -10.66 -8.16 -20.49
CA GLY A 123 -11.18 -9.52 -20.48
C GLY A 123 -11.29 -10.07 -21.89
N VAL A 124 -12.00 -11.19 -22.02
CA VAL A 124 -12.23 -11.86 -23.31
C VAL A 124 -13.71 -11.78 -23.66
N ASP A 125 -14.03 -11.35 -24.88
CA ASP A 125 -15.40 -11.34 -25.42
C ASP A 125 -15.86 -12.75 -25.82
N ALA A 126 -17.11 -12.88 -26.22
CA ALA A 126 -17.71 -14.15 -26.68
C ALA A 126 -17.01 -14.75 -27.90
N LYS A 127 -16.24 -13.96 -28.66
CA LYS A 127 -15.47 -14.40 -29.83
C LYS A 127 -14.02 -14.76 -29.49
N GLY A 128 -13.61 -14.60 -28.23
CA GLY A 128 -12.26 -14.87 -27.78
C GLY A 128 -11.28 -13.71 -27.95
N ASN A 129 -11.73 -12.51 -28.34
CA ASN A 129 -10.89 -11.33 -28.48
C ASN A 129 -10.65 -10.65 -27.13
N ILE A 130 -9.45 -10.08 -26.93
CA ILE A 130 -9.15 -9.25 -25.75
C ILE A 130 -9.80 -7.88 -25.95
N VAL A 131 -10.67 -7.50 -25.01
CA VAL A 131 -11.41 -6.24 -25.06
C VAL A 131 -11.33 -5.53 -23.69
N VAL A 132 -11.51 -4.21 -23.70
CA VAL A 132 -11.70 -3.45 -22.46
C VAL A 132 -13.11 -3.75 -21.93
N MET A 133 -13.17 -4.35 -20.75
CA MET A 133 -14.43 -4.69 -20.08
C MET A 133 -14.98 -3.51 -19.28
N ARG A 134 -14.09 -2.77 -18.63
CA ARG A 134 -14.44 -1.58 -17.84
C ARG A 134 -13.20 -0.75 -17.52
N GLU A 135 -13.43 0.48 -17.13
CA GLU A 135 -12.42 1.39 -16.61
C GLU A 135 -12.80 1.79 -15.17
N MET A 136 -11.81 1.93 -14.32
CA MET A 136 -11.99 2.17 -12.89
C MET A 136 -11.12 3.33 -12.46
N GLY A 137 -11.69 4.27 -11.71
CA GLY A 137 -10.90 5.13 -10.83
C GLY A 137 -10.58 4.38 -9.55
N VAL A 138 -9.35 4.41 -9.12
CA VAL A 138 -8.91 3.65 -7.94
C VAL A 138 -8.23 4.56 -6.94
N LEU A 139 -8.61 4.42 -5.66
CA LEU A 139 -7.88 4.95 -4.52
C LEU A 139 -7.05 3.82 -3.92
N ARG A 140 -5.75 4.08 -3.71
CA ARG A 140 -4.82 3.17 -3.05
C ARG A 140 -4.34 3.75 -1.73
N MET A 141 -4.27 2.91 -0.72
CA MET A 141 -3.66 3.23 0.56
C MET A 141 -2.44 2.32 0.78
N PHE A 142 -1.29 2.94 1.00
CA PHE A 142 -0.06 2.25 1.35
C PHE A 142 0.32 2.57 2.79
N VAL A 143 0.89 1.58 3.48
CA VAL A 143 1.43 1.73 4.84
C VAL A 143 2.86 1.22 4.88
N LYS A 144 3.75 2.00 5.50
CA LYS A 144 5.15 1.60 5.71
C LYS A 144 5.29 0.88 7.05
N LYS A 145 5.54 -0.43 7.02
CA LYS A 145 5.79 -1.26 8.19
C LYS A 145 7.21 -1.83 8.12
N LYS A 146 7.99 -1.66 9.19
CA LYS A 146 9.39 -2.13 9.28
C LYS A 146 10.25 -1.70 8.07
N GLY A 147 10.10 -0.44 7.65
CA GLY A 147 10.85 0.14 6.54
C GLY A 147 10.36 -0.21 5.13
N LYS A 148 9.39 -1.11 4.97
CA LYS A 148 8.83 -1.53 3.68
C LYS A 148 7.41 -0.99 3.48
N TRP A 149 7.11 -0.46 2.30
CA TRP A 149 5.76 -0.10 1.90
C TRP A 149 4.97 -1.33 1.50
N ARG A 150 3.70 -1.38 1.90
CA ARG A 150 2.72 -2.42 1.54
C ARG A 150 1.38 -1.79 1.26
N VAL A 151 0.57 -2.43 0.43
CA VAL A 151 -0.81 -1.99 0.21
C VAL A 151 -1.66 -2.37 1.41
N ALA A 152 -2.33 -1.38 1.99
CA ALA A 152 -3.22 -1.58 3.14
C ALA A 152 -4.70 -1.56 2.75
N GLY A 153 -5.02 -1.01 1.58
CA GLY A 153 -6.38 -1.03 1.07
C GLY A 153 -6.51 -0.41 -0.30
N ALA A 154 -7.64 -0.67 -0.92
CA ALA A 154 -8.05 -0.05 -2.17
C ALA A 154 -9.56 0.24 -2.17
N GLY A 155 -9.97 1.12 -3.06
CA GLY A 155 -11.38 1.38 -3.35
C GLY A 155 -11.55 1.66 -4.84
N LEU A 156 -12.50 0.96 -5.46
CA LEU A 156 -12.72 0.98 -6.90
C LEU A 156 -14.04 1.67 -7.24
N VAL A 157 -13.97 2.66 -8.12
CA VAL A 157 -15.15 3.38 -8.63
C VAL A 157 -15.21 3.21 -10.15
N PRO A 158 -16.32 2.68 -10.70
CA PRO A 158 -16.49 2.58 -12.15
C PRO A 158 -16.47 3.98 -12.79
N ILE A 159 -15.72 4.11 -13.89
CA ILE A 159 -15.80 5.29 -14.74
C ILE A 159 -16.93 5.09 -15.72
N VAL A 160 -17.96 5.92 -15.61
CA VAL A 160 -19.09 5.92 -16.56
C VAL A 160 -18.76 6.96 -17.64
N SER A 161 -18.51 6.51 -18.87
CA SER A 161 -18.43 7.40 -20.02
C SER A 161 -19.80 8.06 -20.23
N LYS A 162 -19.79 9.39 -20.36
CA LYS A 162 -20.99 10.17 -20.71
C LYS A 162 -21.29 10.05 -22.19
#